data_ed04224703e255cfb12dec2ca02e4615
#
_entry.id   ed04224703e255cfb12dec2ca02e4615
#
_cell.length_a   1.000
_cell.length_b   1.000
_cell.length_c   1.000
_cell.angle_alpha   90.00
_cell.angle_beta   90.00
_cell.angle_gamma   90.00
#
_symmetry.space_group_name_H-M   'P 1'
#
loop_
_entity.id
_entity.type
_entity.pdbx_description
1 polymer ?
#
loop_
_entity_poly.entity_id
_entity_poly.type
_entity_poly.pdbx_seq_one_letter_code
_entity_poly.pdbx_strand_id
1 'polypeptide(L)'
;MSKLLKPEGYKSLLDLNQTEQAIKNIKDIFLCSLSNELRLRRVTAPLFVLRGLGINDDLNGVERPVCFPIKDMDDAVAEVVHSLAKWKRLTLAEYKTQPGFGIVTDMNAIRADEELDNLHSLYVDQWDWERVLLPENRNEAFLRRIVQKIYNAILRMEFYICETYSQLQPYLPEDIHFIHSEELLQMYPDKSPKEREHLICQKYGAVFIIGIGGKLSNGEEHDLRAPDYDDWSTPNESGFLGLNGDLLVWYPLLGRSIELSSMGIRVDKEALLRQLALQGKEQRRELYFHQRLLNGTLPLTIGGGIGQSRLCMVLLHKAHIGETQASIWSDSMRQECKEAGITLI
;
A
#
# COMPACT_ATOMS: atom_id res chain seq x y z
N MET A 1 -3.74 23.68 14.39
CA MET A 1 -4.65 22.80 15.14
C MET A 1 -4.05 21.41 15.12
N SER A 2 -4.17 20.65 16.20
CA SER A 2 -3.69 19.26 16.23
C SER A 2 -4.40 18.41 15.17
N LYS A 3 -3.64 17.59 14.45
CA LYS A 3 -4.18 16.60 13.49
C LYS A 3 -4.51 15.26 14.19
N LEU A 4 -4.20 15.15 15.48
CA LEU A 4 -4.40 13.93 16.27
C LEU A 4 -5.87 13.74 16.62
N LEU A 5 -6.44 12.60 16.21
CA LEU A 5 -7.73 12.12 16.67
C LEU A 5 -7.55 11.46 18.05
N LYS A 6 -8.34 11.89 19.00
CA LYS A 6 -8.28 11.42 20.40
C LYS A 6 -9.59 10.74 20.75
N PRO A 7 -9.70 9.39 20.61
CA PRO A 7 -10.92 8.71 21.02
C PRO A 7 -11.19 8.93 22.50
N GLU A 8 -12.44 9.28 22.85
CA GLU A 8 -12.82 9.57 24.22
C GLU A 8 -12.64 8.31 25.09
N GLY A 9 -11.95 8.49 26.23
CA GLY A 9 -11.71 7.39 27.18
C GLY A 9 -10.81 6.27 26.65
N TYR A 10 -10.06 6.49 25.57
CA TYR A 10 -9.17 5.47 25.01
C TYR A 10 -8.21 4.90 26.04
N LYS A 11 -8.16 3.58 26.07
CA LYS A 11 -7.15 2.80 26.78
C LYS A 11 -6.76 1.63 25.89
N SER A 12 -5.46 1.42 25.73
CA SER A 12 -4.98 0.23 25.01
C SER A 12 -5.51 -1.04 25.68
N LEU A 13 -6.08 -1.95 24.89
CA LEU A 13 -6.59 -3.25 25.35
C LEU A 13 -5.48 -4.22 25.73
N LEU A 14 -4.29 -4.03 25.18
CA LEU A 14 -3.09 -4.82 25.48
C LEU A 14 -2.05 -3.92 26.15
N ASP A 15 -1.34 -4.43 27.14
CA ASP A 15 -0.16 -3.76 27.68
C ASP A 15 0.99 -3.72 26.66
N LEU A 16 2.09 -3.06 27.00
CA LEU A 16 3.23 -2.88 26.09
C LEU A 16 3.84 -4.22 25.68
N ASN A 17 4.05 -5.14 26.63
CA ASN A 17 4.68 -6.44 26.35
C ASN A 17 3.75 -7.32 25.47
N GLN A 18 2.45 -7.32 25.77
CA GLN A 18 1.46 -8.01 24.97
C GLN A 18 1.38 -7.41 23.56
N THR A 19 1.46 -6.09 23.43
CA THR A 19 1.45 -5.38 22.15
C THR A 19 2.65 -5.78 21.30
N GLU A 20 3.86 -5.76 21.82
CA GLU A 20 5.09 -6.17 21.12
C GLU A 20 5.02 -7.65 20.68
N GLN A 21 4.54 -8.54 21.58
CA GLN A 21 4.37 -9.95 21.24
C GLN A 21 3.31 -10.15 20.14
N ALA A 22 2.23 -9.40 20.19
CA ALA A 22 1.17 -9.45 19.16
C ALA A 22 1.66 -8.92 17.81
N ILE A 23 2.41 -7.82 17.78
CA ILE A 23 3.04 -7.29 16.56
C ILE A 23 3.96 -8.35 15.93
N LYS A 24 4.83 -8.98 16.74
CA LYS A 24 5.68 -10.07 16.27
C LYS A 24 4.87 -11.21 15.66
N ASN A 25 3.83 -11.67 16.35
CA ASN A 25 2.99 -12.77 15.89
C ASN A 25 2.26 -12.41 14.58
N ILE A 26 1.70 -11.20 14.48
CA ILE A 26 1.08 -10.71 13.25
C ILE A 26 2.09 -10.73 12.10
N LYS A 27 3.26 -10.14 12.31
CA LYS A 27 4.28 -10.02 11.26
C LYS A 27 4.75 -11.40 10.75
N ASP A 28 5.01 -12.34 11.64
CA ASP A 28 5.49 -13.68 11.27
C ASP A 28 4.40 -14.52 10.59
N ILE A 29 3.20 -14.58 11.17
CA ILE A 29 2.11 -15.46 10.71
C ILE A 29 1.47 -14.91 9.43
N PHE A 30 1.23 -13.59 9.36
CA PHE A 30 0.63 -12.98 8.18
C PHE A 30 1.52 -13.14 6.93
N LEU A 31 2.84 -12.94 7.07
CA LEU A 31 3.78 -13.16 5.98
C LEU A 31 3.71 -14.60 5.44
N CYS A 32 3.63 -15.60 6.32
CA CYS A 32 3.44 -16.99 5.91
C CYS A 32 2.10 -17.22 5.20
N SER A 33 1.01 -16.67 5.74
CA SER A 33 -0.33 -16.78 5.15
C SER A 33 -0.39 -16.14 3.77
N LEU A 34 0.12 -14.91 3.62
CA LEU A 34 0.20 -14.19 2.35
C LEU A 34 1.04 -14.95 1.31
N SER A 35 2.20 -15.47 1.74
CA SER A 35 3.11 -16.22 0.88
C SER A 35 2.45 -17.50 0.32
N ASN A 36 1.71 -18.22 1.14
CA ASN A 36 0.98 -19.41 0.73
C ASN A 36 -0.17 -19.09 -0.23
N GLU A 37 -0.98 -18.07 0.09
CA GLU A 37 -2.14 -17.67 -0.73
C GLU A 37 -1.73 -17.23 -2.14
N LEU A 38 -0.66 -16.47 -2.24
CA LEU A 38 -0.22 -15.89 -3.50
C LEU A 38 0.96 -16.66 -4.15
N ARG A 39 1.45 -17.73 -3.53
CA ARG A 39 2.62 -18.51 -3.96
C ARG A 39 3.88 -17.62 -4.09
N LEU A 40 4.22 -16.94 -3.01
CA LEU A 40 5.35 -16.01 -2.96
C LEU A 40 6.53 -16.63 -2.24
N ARG A 41 7.74 -16.32 -2.71
CA ARG A 41 8.99 -16.59 -2.02
C ARG A 41 9.48 -15.31 -1.36
N ARG A 42 9.78 -15.35 -0.06
CA ARG A 42 10.43 -14.23 0.61
C ARG A 42 11.86 -14.05 0.09
N VAL A 43 12.22 -12.81 -0.23
CA VAL A 43 13.54 -12.43 -0.72
C VAL A 43 14.05 -11.21 0.04
N THR A 44 15.37 -11.01 0.02
CA THR A 44 15.98 -9.76 0.51
C THR A 44 15.78 -8.64 -0.51
N ALA A 45 15.61 -7.41 -0.03
CA ALA A 45 15.43 -6.23 -0.86
C ALA A 45 16.39 -5.10 -0.45
N PRO A 46 16.71 -4.16 -1.36
CA PRO A 46 17.51 -3.01 -1.03
C PRO A 46 16.72 -2.00 -0.19
N LEU A 47 17.40 -1.35 0.77
CA LEU A 47 16.89 -0.16 1.44
C LEU A 47 17.01 1.09 0.58
N PHE A 48 17.97 1.11 -0.34
CA PHE A 48 18.29 2.24 -1.24
C PHE A 48 18.71 1.75 -2.62
N VAL A 49 18.54 2.59 -3.61
CA VAL A 49 18.91 2.33 -5.01
C VAL A 49 19.67 3.54 -5.58
N LEU A 50 20.40 3.34 -6.68
CA LEU A 50 21.05 4.45 -7.37
C LEU A 50 20.00 5.37 -8.01
N ARG A 51 20.20 6.68 -7.83
CA ARG A 51 19.41 7.72 -8.51
C ARG A 51 19.55 7.63 -10.02
N GLY A 52 18.48 7.97 -10.74
CA GLY A 52 18.50 8.09 -12.20
C GLY A 52 18.24 6.79 -12.97
N LEU A 53 18.05 5.67 -12.29
CA LEU A 53 17.70 4.38 -12.94
C LEU A 53 16.20 4.20 -13.21
N GLY A 54 15.35 5.08 -12.65
CA GLY A 54 13.90 4.94 -12.73
C GLY A 54 13.35 3.76 -11.91
N ILE A 55 14.13 3.27 -10.93
CA ILE A 55 13.74 2.16 -10.06
C ILE A 55 12.98 2.66 -8.84
N ASN A 56 13.45 3.76 -8.21
CA ASN A 56 12.72 4.36 -7.09
C ASN A 56 11.38 4.93 -7.57
N ASP A 57 10.43 5.03 -6.66
CA ASP A 57 9.14 5.69 -6.89
C ASP A 57 9.24 7.15 -6.43
N ASP A 58 8.72 8.05 -7.23
CA ASP A 58 8.58 9.47 -6.86
C ASP A 58 7.18 9.77 -6.28
N LEU A 59 6.43 8.74 -5.91
CA LEU A 59 5.08 8.82 -5.34
C LEU A 59 4.19 9.74 -6.19
N ASN A 60 3.81 10.89 -5.67
CA ASN A 60 3.05 11.90 -6.40
C ASN A 60 3.95 12.82 -7.26
N GLY A 61 5.28 12.65 -7.18
CA GLY A 61 6.27 13.42 -7.94
C GLY A 61 6.73 14.72 -7.29
N VAL A 62 6.38 14.94 -6.04
CA VAL A 62 6.74 16.12 -5.23
C VAL A 62 7.53 15.75 -3.97
N GLU A 63 7.44 14.52 -3.53
CA GLU A 63 8.12 14.01 -2.33
C GLU A 63 9.62 13.89 -2.55
N ARG A 64 10.40 14.36 -1.58
CA ARG A 64 11.85 14.34 -1.60
C ARG A 64 12.39 13.02 -1.06
N PRO A 65 13.11 12.22 -1.84
CA PRO A 65 13.79 11.04 -1.31
C PRO A 65 14.94 11.44 -0.39
N VAL A 66 15.18 10.66 0.67
CA VAL A 66 16.40 10.76 1.46
C VAL A 66 17.56 10.25 0.63
N CYS A 67 18.59 11.09 0.43
CA CYS A 67 19.69 10.82 -0.48
C CYS A 67 21.03 10.94 0.21
N PHE A 68 22.03 10.18 -0.29
CA PHE A 68 23.40 10.28 0.16
C PHE A 68 24.38 9.93 -0.97
N PRO A 69 25.59 10.52 -0.99
CA PRO A 69 26.65 10.16 -1.95
C PRO A 69 27.35 8.88 -1.53
N ILE A 70 27.84 8.10 -2.49
CA ILE A 70 28.63 6.88 -2.31
C ILE A 70 30.08 7.14 -2.67
N LYS A 71 30.96 7.23 -1.68
CA LYS A 71 32.38 7.56 -1.86
C LYS A 71 33.12 6.65 -2.88
N ASP A 72 32.88 5.33 -2.80
CA ASP A 72 33.56 4.34 -3.65
C ASP A 72 32.96 4.26 -5.08
N MET A 73 32.01 5.14 -5.41
CA MET A 73 31.36 5.25 -6.70
C MET A 73 31.38 6.70 -7.23
N ASP A 74 32.50 7.40 -7.02
CA ASP A 74 32.69 8.78 -7.47
C ASP A 74 31.55 9.73 -7.06
N ASP A 75 31.09 9.58 -5.81
CA ASP A 75 29.99 10.34 -5.22
C ASP A 75 28.63 10.16 -5.95
N ALA A 76 28.45 9.03 -6.66
CA ALA A 76 27.14 8.67 -7.19
C ALA A 76 26.09 8.69 -6.08
N VAL A 77 24.92 9.24 -6.39
CA VAL A 77 23.86 9.44 -5.37
C VAL A 77 22.98 8.20 -5.25
N ALA A 78 22.83 7.69 -4.03
CA ALA A 78 21.80 6.72 -3.67
C ALA A 78 20.59 7.40 -3.06
N GLU A 79 19.43 6.77 -3.21
CA GLU A 79 18.15 7.20 -2.66
C GLU A 79 17.55 6.08 -1.82
N VAL A 80 17.11 6.38 -0.60
CA VAL A 80 16.26 5.46 0.17
C VAL A 80 14.96 5.27 -0.60
N VAL A 81 14.52 4.02 -0.71
CA VAL A 81 13.34 3.70 -1.52
C VAL A 81 12.06 4.30 -0.91
N HIS A 82 11.16 4.75 -1.78
CA HIS A 82 9.78 5.08 -1.43
C HIS A 82 8.84 3.90 -1.71
N SER A 83 9.20 3.05 -2.67
CA SER A 83 8.50 1.84 -3.07
C SER A 83 9.46 0.88 -3.78
N LEU A 84 9.18 -0.41 -3.71
CA LEU A 84 9.93 -1.46 -4.41
C LEU A 84 9.17 -2.01 -5.63
N ALA A 85 8.10 -1.38 -6.08
CA ALA A 85 7.25 -1.89 -7.16
C ALA A 85 8.05 -2.22 -8.43
N LYS A 86 8.89 -1.29 -8.86
CA LYS A 86 9.73 -1.45 -10.07
C LYS A 86 10.90 -2.41 -9.84
N TRP A 87 11.53 -2.35 -8.67
CA TRP A 87 12.61 -3.26 -8.29
C TRP A 87 12.15 -4.73 -8.27
N LYS A 88 10.99 -5.02 -7.67
CA LYS A 88 10.44 -6.38 -7.62
C LYS A 88 10.25 -6.98 -9.00
N ARG A 89 9.76 -6.19 -9.96
CA ARG A 89 9.54 -6.65 -11.33
C ARG A 89 10.85 -6.96 -12.05
N LEU A 90 11.92 -6.16 -11.85
CA LEU A 90 13.26 -6.46 -12.31
C LEU A 90 13.79 -7.77 -11.72
N THR A 91 13.64 -7.93 -10.41
CA THR A 91 14.07 -9.14 -9.68
C THR A 91 13.34 -10.41 -10.17
N LEU A 92 12.04 -10.34 -10.45
CA LEU A 92 11.31 -11.46 -11.03
C LEU A 92 11.83 -11.87 -12.41
N ALA A 93 12.25 -10.90 -13.24
CA ALA A 93 12.88 -11.17 -14.52
C ALA A 93 14.24 -11.85 -14.36
N GLU A 94 15.09 -11.36 -13.45
CA GLU A 94 16.41 -11.95 -13.16
C GLU A 94 16.31 -13.35 -12.59
N TYR A 95 15.33 -13.60 -11.73
CA TYR A 95 15.06 -14.93 -11.17
C TYR A 95 14.35 -15.86 -12.14
N LYS A 96 13.97 -15.39 -13.34
CA LYS A 96 13.20 -16.16 -14.34
C LYS A 96 11.97 -16.82 -13.73
N THR A 97 11.27 -16.06 -12.88
CA THR A 97 10.11 -16.55 -12.14
C THR A 97 8.97 -16.93 -13.08
N GLN A 98 8.42 -18.12 -12.90
CA GLN A 98 7.35 -18.64 -13.75
C GLN A 98 5.99 -17.96 -13.43
N PRO A 99 5.07 -17.88 -14.41
CA PRO A 99 3.71 -17.41 -14.16
C PRO A 99 3.02 -18.17 -13.01
N GLY A 100 2.28 -17.42 -12.19
CA GLY A 100 1.60 -17.98 -11.02
C GLY A 100 2.45 -18.02 -9.75
N PHE A 101 3.72 -17.65 -9.82
CA PHE A 101 4.63 -17.52 -8.68
C PHE A 101 5.14 -16.08 -8.55
N GLY A 102 5.65 -15.73 -7.38
CA GLY A 102 6.12 -14.38 -7.11
C GLY A 102 7.11 -14.29 -5.95
N ILE A 103 7.38 -13.06 -5.56
CA ILE A 103 8.23 -12.71 -4.43
C ILE A 103 7.48 -11.80 -3.44
N VAL A 104 7.90 -11.85 -2.19
CA VAL A 104 7.53 -10.88 -1.15
C VAL A 104 8.78 -10.47 -0.39
N THR A 105 8.79 -9.24 0.06
CA THR A 105 9.90 -8.70 0.87
C THR A 105 9.37 -7.76 1.93
N ASP A 106 10.16 -7.55 2.98
CA ASP A 106 9.93 -6.45 3.90
C ASP A 106 10.55 -5.19 3.28
N MET A 107 9.70 -4.25 2.90
CA MET A 107 10.11 -2.93 2.44
C MET A 107 10.14 -1.98 3.64
N ASN A 108 11.21 -1.22 3.73
CA ASN A 108 11.36 -0.13 4.69
C ASN A 108 11.63 1.16 3.91
N ALA A 109 10.81 2.18 4.12
CA ALA A 109 10.92 3.45 3.42
C ALA A 109 10.94 4.61 4.40
N ILE A 110 11.51 5.74 3.97
CA ILE A 110 11.49 7.00 4.72
C ILE A 110 10.80 8.04 3.85
N ARG A 111 9.72 8.61 4.38
CA ARG A 111 8.97 9.69 3.73
C ARG A 111 9.19 10.99 4.50
N ALA A 112 10.22 11.73 4.10
CA ALA A 112 10.66 12.94 4.82
C ALA A 112 9.63 14.07 4.83
N ASP A 113 8.75 14.11 3.82
CA ASP A 113 7.73 15.15 3.65
C ASP A 113 6.33 14.72 4.17
N GLU A 114 6.23 13.57 4.87
CA GLU A 114 4.96 13.06 5.38
C GLU A 114 4.37 13.95 6.47
N GLU A 115 3.07 14.21 6.39
CA GLU A 115 2.32 14.87 7.45
C GLU A 115 1.92 13.86 8.53
N LEU A 116 2.50 14.02 9.73
CA LEU A 116 2.30 13.07 10.83
C LEU A 116 0.90 13.23 11.45
N ASP A 117 0.20 12.10 11.57
CA ASP A 117 -1.08 11.98 12.26
C ASP A 117 -1.23 10.58 12.90
N ASN A 118 -2.45 10.16 13.22
CA ASN A 118 -2.71 8.83 13.80
C ASN A 118 -2.28 7.67 12.88
N LEU A 119 -2.24 7.88 11.56
CA LEU A 119 -2.02 6.83 10.54
C LEU A 119 -0.71 6.98 9.76
N HIS A 120 -0.08 8.16 9.81
CA HIS A 120 1.08 8.52 9.01
C HIS A 120 2.32 8.74 9.87
N SER A 121 3.42 8.12 9.46
CA SER A 121 4.74 8.18 10.09
C SER A 121 5.80 8.46 9.02
N LEU A 122 6.93 9.02 9.43
CA LEU A 122 8.12 9.18 8.56
C LEU A 122 8.66 7.82 8.09
N TYR A 123 8.48 6.78 8.90
CA TYR A 123 8.91 5.42 8.59
C TYR A 123 7.72 4.60 8.10
N VAL A 124 7.87 3.96 6.94
CA VAL A 124 6.86 3.09 6.32
C VAL A 124 7.41 1.69 6.18
N ASP A 125 6.69 0.71 6.74
CA ASP A 125 6.99 -0.71 6.61
C ASP A 125 5.86 -1.45 5.88
N GLN A 126 6.22 -2.25 4.87
CA GLN A 126 5.24 -3.00 4.08
C GLN A 126 5.71 -4.43 3.83
N TRP A 127 4.75 -5.38 3.78
CA TRP A 127 4.94 -6.60 2.98
C TRP A 127 4.71 -6.21 1.53
N ASP A 128 5.80 -6.06 0.82
CA ASP A 128 5.79 -5.62 -0.58
C ASP A 128 5.94 -6.84 -1.48
N TRP A 129 4.92 -7.14 -2.27
CA TRP A 129 4.81 -8.38 -3.02
C TRP A 129 4.62 -8.11 -4.51
N GLU A 130 5.05 -9.08 -5.35
CA GLU A 130 4.88 -9.04 -6.80
C GLU A 130 4.79 -10.47 -7.34
N ARG A 131 3.85 -10.73 -8.26
CA ARG A 131 3.58 -12.05 -8.84
C ARG A 131 3.50 -11.99 -10.35
N VAL A 132 4.16 -12.92 -11.03
CA VAL A 132 4.10 -13.05 -12.49
C VAL A 132 2.72 -13.58 -12.90
N LEU A 133 2.12 -12.97 -13.91
CA LEU A 133 0.83 -13.38 -14.47
C LEU A 133 0.96 -13.73 -15.97
N LEU A 134 -0.01 -14.49 -16.47
CA LEU A 134 -0.17 -14.75 -17.90
C LEU A 134 -0.97 -13.63 -18.57
N PRO A 135 -0.80 -13.38 -19.87
CA PRO A 135 -1.53 -12.32 -20.58
C PRO A 135 -3.06 -12.39 -20.40
N GLU A 136 -3.65 -13.58 -20.44
CA GLU A 136 -5.08 -13.79 -20.20
C GLU A 136 -5.58 -13.43 -18.80
N ASN A 137 -4.67 -13.28 -17.84
CA ASN A 137 -4.98 -12.86 -16.47
C ASN A 137 -4.86 -11.34 -16.28
N ARG A 138 -4.59 -10.58 -17.34
CA ARG A 138 -4.50 -9.13 -17.28
C ARG A 138 -5.88 -8.49 -17.41
N ASN A 139 -6.73 -8.70 -16.39
CA ASN A 139 -8.13 -8.26 -16.35
C ASN A 139 -8.60 -8.01 -14.91
N GLU A 140 -9.72 -7.31 -14.77
CA GLU A 140 -10.31 -6.95 -13.48
C GLU A 140 -10.74 -8.20 -12.67
N ALA A 141 -11.26 -9.23 -13.32
CA ALA A 141 -11.67 -10.45 -12.64
C ALA A 141 -10.50 -11.14 -11.93
N PHE A 142 -9.30 -11.11 -12.51
CA PHE A 142 -8.10 -11.60 -11.87
C PHE A 142 -7.67 -10.73 -10.69
N LEU A 143 -7.71 -9.39 -10.85
CA LEU A 143 -7.43 -8.46 -9.75
C LEU A 143 -8.35 -8.73 -8.56
N ARG A 144 -9.67 -8.82 -8.77
CA ARG A 144 -10.65 -9.13 -7.71
C ARG A 144 -10.32 -10.46 -6.98
N ARG A 145 -9.93 -11.51 -7.70
CA ARG A 145 -9.53 -12.78 -7.09
C ARG A 145 -8.30 -12.65 -6.19
N ILE A 146 -7.32 -11.84 -6.59
CA ILE A 146 -6.12 -11.60 -5.76
C ILE A 146 -6.46 -10.79 -4.52
N VAL A 147 -7.26 -9.74 -4.66
CA VAL A 147 -7.76 -8.93 -3.53
C VAL A 147 -8.50 -9.80 -2.53
N GLN A 148 -9.43 -10.65 -2.99
CA GLN A 148 -10.17 -11.56 -2.10
C GLN A 148 -9.26 -12.51 -1.31
N LYS A 149 -8.20 -13.03 -1.96
CA LYS A 149 -7.20 -13.88 -1.28
C LYS A 149 -6.45 -13.14 -0.17
N ILE A 150 -6.06 -11.90 -0.44
CA ILE A 150 -5.37 -11.06 0.55
C ILE A 150 -6.32 -10.73 1.70
N TYR A 151 -7.56 -10.35 1.40
CA TYR A 151 -8.56 -10.05 2.42
C TYR A 151 -8.86 -11.28 3.30
N ASN A 152 -8.99 -12.46 2.72
CA ASN A 152 -9.15 -13.71 3.47
C ASN A 152 -7.94 -14.01 4.38
N ALA A 153 -6.72 -13.63 3.98
CA ALA A 153 -5.55 -13.74 4.84
C ALA A 153 -5.61 -12.76 6.03
N ILE A 154 -6.14 -11.55 5.80
CA ILE A 154 -6.38 -10.55 6.87
C ILE A 154 -7.42 -11.07 7.86
N LEU A 155 -8.55 -11.61 7.40
CA LEU A 155 -9.60 -12.17 8.28
C LEU A 155 -9.08 -13.33 9.13
N ARG A 156 -8.29 -14.23 8.55
CA ARG A 156 -7.65 -15.32 9.32
C ARG A 156 -6.70 -14.79 10.38
N MET A 157 -6.00 -13.69 10.09
CA MET A 157 -5.11 -13.06 11.07
C MET A 157 -5.89 -12.38 12.19
N GLU A 158 -6.99 -11.69 11.87
CA GLU A 158 -7.89 -11.11 12.85
C GLU A 158 -8.43 -12.20 13.80
N PHE A 159 -8.97 -13.30 13.24
CA PHE A 159 -9.45 -14.44 14.03
C PHE A 159 -8.35 -14.98 14.96
N TYR A 160 -7.14 -15.23 14.43
CA TYR A 160 -6.02 -15.73 15.24
C TYR A 160 -5.66 -14.81 16.41
N ILE A 161 -5.63 -13.51 16.18
CA ILE A 161 -5.28 -12.51 17.21
C ILE A 161 -6.40 -12.43 18.27
N CYS A 162 -7.67 -12.45 17.88
CA CYS A 162 -8.79 -12.44 18.81
C CYS A 162 -8.85 -13.71 19.67
N GLU A 163 -8.53 -14.87 19.10
CA GLU A 163 -8.42 -16.14 19.86
C GLU A 163 -7.22 -16.13 20.83
N THR A 164 -6.13 -15.43 20.47
CA THR A 164 -4.93 -15.34 21.31
C THR A 164 -5.09 -14.32 22.45
N TYR A 165 -5.81 -13.23 22.19
CA TYR A 165 -6.01 -12.11 23.13
C TYR A 165 -7.49 -11.86 23.31
N SER A 166 -8.09 -12.43 24.35
CA SER A 166 -9.52 -12.38 24.63
C SER A 166 -10.11 -10.97 24.84
N GLN A 167 -9.25 -9.97 25.03
CA GLN A 167 -9.64 -8.55 25.11
C GLN A 167 -10.00 -7.95 23.76
N LEU A 168 -9.51 -8.56 22.67
CA LEU A 168 -9.79 -8.13 21.29
C LEU A 168 -11.04 -8.84 20.76
N GLN A 169 -11.80 -8.15 19.94
CA GLN A 169 -12.99 -8.70 19.29
C GLN A 169 -12.91 -8.47 17.79
N PRO A 170 -13.25 -9.47 16.95
CA PRO A 170 -13.27 -9.29 15.50
C PRO A 170 -14.35 -8.28 15.10
N TYR A 171 -14.09 -7.46 14.10
CA TYR A 171 -15.03 -6.47 13.59
C TYR A 171 -15.00 -6.31 12.07
N LEU A 172 -14.01 -6.91 11.40
CA LEU A 172 -13.97 -6.89 9.95
C LEU A 172 -15.10 -7.74 9.35
N PRO A 173 -15.81 -7.29 8.31
CA PRO A 173 -16.86 -8.07 7.68
C PRO A 173 -16.29 -9.29 6.94
N GLU A 174 -17.09 -10.34 6.79
CA GLU A 174 -16.70 -11.55 6.06
C GLU A 174 -16.39 -11.28 4.59
N ASP A 175 -17.13 -10.36 3.96
CA ASP A 175 -17.01 -10.03 2.55
C ASP A 175 -16.41 -8.64 2.34
N ILE A 176 -15.53 -8.53 1.35
CA ILE A 176 -15.04 -7.24 0.87
C ILE A 176 -15.93 -6.75 -0.30
N HIS A 177 -16.34 -5.50 -0.22
CA HIS A 177 -17.11 -4.85 -1.28
C HIS A 177 -16.20 -4.25 -2.35
N PHE A 178 -16.51 -4.48 -3.63
CA PHE A 178 -15.77 -3.91 -4.76
C PHE A 178 -16.59 -2.80 -5.41
N ILE A 179 -15.96 -1.65 -5.61
CA ILE A 179 -16.57 -0.50 -6.28
C ILE A 179 -15.53 0.23 -7.11
N HIS A 180 -15.93 0.78 -8.26
CA HIS A 180 -15.04 1.62 -9.06
C HIS A 180 -15.07 3.08 -8.55
N SER A 181 -13.93 3.79 -8.64
CA SER A 181 -13.82 5.20 -8.23
C SER A 181 -14.82 6.12 -8.97
N GLU A 182 -15.16 5.79 -10.23
CA GLU A 182 -16.19 6.49 -10.99
C GLU A 182 -17.60 6.25 -10.43
N GLU A 183 -17.95 5.02 -10.08
CA GLU A 183 -19.23 4.71 -9.42
C GLU A 183 -19.34 5.44 -8.07
N LEU A 184 -18.23 5.51 -7.35
CA LEU A 184 -18.15 6.21 -6.07
C LEU A 184 -18.32 7.73 -6.24
N LEU A 185 -17.78 8.31 -7.32
CA LEU A 185 -18.04 9.71 -7.70
C LEU A 185 -19.53 9.92 -8.00
N GLN A 186 -20.15 9.03 -8.79
CA GLN A 186 -21.57 9.14 -9.14
C GLN A 186 -22.50 9.02 -7.93
N MET A 187 -22.12 8.16 -6.95
CA MET A 187 -22.89 8.02 -5.69
C MET A 187 -22.80 9.26 -4.78
N TYR A 188 -21.66 9.95 -4.77
CA TYR A 188 -21.38 11.06 -3.88
C TYR A 188 -20.67 12.21 -4.64
N PRO A 189 -21.33 12.86 -5.61
CA PRO A 189 -20.68 13.84 -6.50
C PRO A 189 -20.14 15.08 -5.78
N ASP A 190 -20.78 15.49 -4.68
CA ASP A 190 -20.42 16.69 -3.92
C ASP A 190 -19.41 16.42 -2.79
N LYS A 191 -18.88 15.18 -2.70
CA LYS A 191 -17.95 14.77 -1.66
C LYS A 191 -16.52 14.71 -2.19
N SER A 192 -15.55 15.07 -1.34
CA SER A 192 -14.14 14.84 -1.64
C SER A 192 -13.83 13.34 -1.71
N PRO A 193 -12.74 12.93 -2.39
CA PRO A 193 -12.34 11.52 -2.44
C PRO A 193 -12.26 10.86 -1.06
N LYS A 194 -11.66 11.49 -0.07
CA LYS A 194 -11.55 10.95 1.29
C LYS A 194 -12.90 10.83 2.00
N GLU A 195 -13.82 11.77 1.80
CA GLU A 195 -15.19 11.64 2.34
C GLU A 195 -15.93 10.48 1.67
N ARG A 196 -15.75 10.27 0.35
CA ARG A 196 -16.31 9.11 -0.38
C ARG A 196 -15.81 7.80 0.18
N GLU A 197 -14.51 7.69 0.42
CA GLU A 197 -13.89 6.53 1.07
C GLU A 197 -14.48 6.26 2.45
N HIS A 198 -14.66 7.29 3.28
CA HIS A 198 -15.24 7.16 4.61
C HIS A 198 -16.69 6.66 4.54
N LEU A 199 -17.51 7.26 3.68
CA LEU A 199 -18.92 6.88 3.54
C LEU A 199 -19.09 5.45 3.05
N ILE A 200 -18.33 5.03 2.05
CA ILE A 200 -18.45 3.68 1.50
C ILE A 200 -17.90 2.62 2.47
N CYS A 201 -16.79 2.91 3.16
CA CYS A 201 -16.24 2.01 4.18
C CYS A 201 -17.16 1.92 5.41
N GLN A 202 -17.79 3.03 5.83
CA GLN A 202 -18.77 3.01 6.91
C GLN A 202 -19.97 2.12 6.57
N LYS A 203 -20.38 2.11 5.28
CA LYS A 203 -21.52 1.30 4.81
C LYS A 203 -21.20 -0.19 4.72
N TYR A 204 -20.02 -0.56 4.25
CA TYR A 204 -19.69 -1.97 3.93
C TYR A 204 -18.61 -2.58 4.84
N GLY A 205 -17.94 -1.80 5.68
CA GLY A 205 -16.89 -2.25 6.60
C GLY A 205 -15.54 -2.50 5.93
N ALA A 206 -15.49 -3.15 4.77
CA ALA A 206 -14.29 -3.37 3.96
C ALA A 206 -14.58 -3.17 2.48
N VAL A 207 -13.73 -2.42 1.80
CA VAL A 207 -13.95 -2.00 0.40
C VAL A 207 -12.63 -2.07 -0.39
N PHE A 208 -12.73 -2.53 -1.64
CA PHE A 208 -11.66 -2.34 -2.63
C PHE A 208 -12.14 -1.34 -3.69
N ILE A 209 -11.49 -0.18 -3.76
CA ILE A 209 -11.82 0.87 -4.73
C ILE A 209 -10.92 0.67 -5.94
N ILE A 210 -11.53 0.37 -7.10
CA ILE A 210 -10.84 0.10 -8.37
C ILE A 210 -10.66 1.41 -9.15
N GLY A 211 -9.58 1.53 -9.94
CA GLY A 211 -9.36 2.63 -10.88
C GLY A 211 -8.84 3.89 -10.22
N ILE A 212 -7.73 3.79 -9.47
CA ILE A 212 -7.07 4.90 -8.81
C ILE A 212 -5.93 5.44 -9.68
N GLY A 213 -5.88 6.74 -9.94
CA GLY A 213 -4.80 7.42 -10.66
C GLY A 213 -5.19 8.06 -11.99
N GLY A 214 -6.29 7.59 -12.60
CA GLY A 214 -6.85 8.19 -13.80
C GLY A 214 -7.87 9.30 -13.49
N LYS A 215 -8.08 10.20 -14.45
CA LYS A 215 -9.12 11.23 -14.35
C LYS A 215 -10.51 10.61 -14.46
N LEU A 216 -11.37 11.01 -13.54
CA LEU A 216 -12.80 10.66 -13.54
C LEU A 216 -13.59 11.59 -14.46
N SER A 217 -14.89 11.32 -14.61
CA SER A 217 -15.79 12.09 -15.47
C SER A 217 -15.90 13.58 -15.12
N ASN A 218 -15.60 13.96 -13.88
CA ASN A 218 -15.51 15.36 -13.43
C ASN A 218 -14.16 16.03 -13.74
N GLY A 219 -13.20 15.32 -14.33
CA GLY A 219 -11.88 15.82 -14.70
C GLY A 219 -10.82 15.77 -13.59
N GLU A 220 -11.18 15.31 -12.39
CA GLU A 220 -10.28 15.14 -11.24
C GLU A 220 -9.90 13.65 -11.05
N GLU A 221 -8.76 13.39 -10.44
CA GLU A 221 -8.38 12.05 -9.99
C GLU A 221 -9.01 11.74 -8.62
N HIS A 222 -9.32 10.46 -8.36
CA HIS A 222 -9.71 10.04 -7.00
C HIS A 222 -8.53 10.16 -6.04
N ASP A 223 -7.37 9.69 -6.47
CA ASP A 223 -6.07 9.88 -5.82
C ASP A 223 -4.97 9.79 -6.88
N LEU A 224 -3.80 10.36 -6.59
CA LEU A 224 -2.67 10.39 -7.51
C LEU A 224 -1.94 9.04 -7.54
N ARG A 225 -1.42 8.67 -8.72
CA ARG A 225 -0.53 7.50 -8.91
C ARG A 225 0.56 7.84 -9.92
N ALA A 226 1.77 7.37 -9.66
CA ALA A 226 2.84 7.41 -10.64
C ALA A 226 2.44 6.66 -11.93
N PRO A 227 2.97 7.07 -13.11
CA PRO A 227 2.53 6.52 -14.40
C PRO A 227 3.20 5.19 -14.76
N ASP A 228 4.13 4.69 -13.96
CA ASP A 228 5.12 3.72 -14.41
C ASP A 228 5.15 2.40 -13.64
N TYR A 229 4.13 2.11 -12.82
CA TYR A 229 3.98 0.79 -12.21
C TYR A 229 2.54 0.25 -12.25
N ASP A 230 1.53 0.86 -11.64
CA ASP A 230 0.15 0.38 -11.71
C ASP A 230 -0.55 0.83 -13.00
N ASP A 231 -1.36 -0.06 -13.57
CA ASP A 231 -2.18 0.27 -14.74
C ASP A 231 -3.53 0.85 -14.33
N TRP A 232 -3.61 2.17 -14.35
CA TRP A 232 -4.82 2.92 -14.08
C TRP A 232 -5.54 3.44 -15.34
N SER A 233 -5.09 3.06 -16.52
CA SER A 233 -5.55 3.61 -17.80
C SER A 233 -6.12 2.60 -18.80
N THR A 234 -5.96 1.31 -18.55
CA THR A 234 -6.55 0.26 -19.41
C THR A 234 -8.05 0.13 -19.12
N PRO A 235 -8.91 0.09 -20.15
CA PRO A 235 -10.33 -0.20 -19.98
C PRO A 235 -10.54 -1.57 -19.32
N ASN A 236 -11.46 -1.63 -18.36
CA ASN A 236 -11.86 -2.84 -17.68
C ASN A 236 -13.22 -3.38 -18.18
N GLU A 237 -13.63 -4.54 -17.68
CA GLU A 237 -14.86 -5.22 -18.08
C GLU A 237 -16.13 -4.45 -17.66
N SER A 238 -16.03 -3.57 -16.68
CA SER A 238 -17.13 -2.71 -16.22
C SER A 238 -17.32 -1.44 -17.06
N GLY A 239 -16.49 -1.24 -18.09
CA GLY A 239 -16.53 -0.07 -18.97
C GLY A 239 -15.81 1.17 -18.42
N PHE A 240 -15.12 1.04 -17.27
CA PHE A 240 -14.30 2.08 -16.68
C PHE A 240 -12.81 1.86 -16.97
N LEU A 241 -11.94 2.73 -16.45
CA LEU A 241 -10.48 2.63 -16.62
C LEU A 241 -9.81 2.14 -15.33
N GLY A 242 -8.79 1.30 -15.48
CA GLY A 242 -7.90 0.89 -14.40
C GLY A 242 -8.04 -0.57 -13.99
N LEU A 243 -6.87 -1.16 -13.70
CA LEU A 243 -6.68 -2.54 -13.23
C LEU A 243 -5.91 -2.52 -11.89
N ASN A 244 -6.10 -1.48 -11.10
CA ASN A 244 -5.48 -1.25 -9.79
C ASN A 244 -6.52 -0.75 -8.81
N GLY A 245 -6.14 -0.60 -7.56
CA GLY A 245 -7.00 -0.02 -6.54
C GLY A 245 -6.43 -0.15 -5.13
N ASP A 246 -7.23 0.32 -4.17
CA ASP A 246 -6.86 0.38 -2.77
C ASP A 246 -7.84 -0.41 -1.91
N LEU A 247 -7.31 -1.20 -0.97
CA LEU A 247 -8.06 -1.93 0.04
C LEU A 247 -8.18 -1.08 1.29
N LEU A 248 -9.39 -0.70 1.62
CA LEU A 248 -9.71 0.11 2.78
C LEU A 248 -10.65 -0.64 3.73
N VAL A 249 -10.52 -0.37 5.02
CA VAL A 249 -11.44 -0.87 6.04
C VAL A 249 -11.99 0.30 6.85
N TRP A 250 -13.24 0.17 7.32
CA TRP A 250 -13.77 1.08 8.31
C TRP A 250 -13.13 0.80 9.66
N TYR A 251 -12.64 1.84 10.32
CA TYR A 251 -12.01 1.73 11.63
C TYR A 251 -12.85 2.44 12.70
N PRO A 252 -13.69 1.69 13.45
CA PRO A 252 -14.65 2.27 14.38
C PRO A 252 -14.01 3.13 15.47
N LEU A 253 -12.80 2.75 15.94
CA LEU A 253 -12.10 3.46 17.01
C LEU A 253 -11.77 4.92 16.64
N LEU A 254 -11.41 5.17 15.38
CA LEU A 254 -11.13 6.53 14.89
C LEU A 254 -12.27 7.13 14.07
N GLY A 255 -13.36 6.40 13.84
CA GLY A 255 -14.50 6.86 13.05
C GLY A 255 -14.14 7.21 11.59
N ARG A 256 -13.20 6.47 10.98
CA ARG A 256 -12.71 6.75 9.61
C ARG A 256 -12.31 5.48 8.86
N SER A 257 -12.15 5.59 7.53
CA SER A 257 -11.52 4.54 6.73
C SER A 257 -10.01 4.54 6.91
N ILE A 258 -9.41 3.35 6.83
CA ILE A 258 -7.96 3.13 6.81
C ILE A 258 -7.62 2.32 5.57
N GLU A 259 -6.71 2.83 4.74
CA GLU A 259 -6.08 2.08 3.66
C GLU A 259 -5.06 1.10 4.23
N LEU A 260 -5.26 -0.19 3.98
CA LEU A 260 -4.33 -1.26 4.37
C LEU A 260 -3.36 -1.64 3.26
N SER A 261 -3.78 -1.50 2.01
CA SER A 261 -2.99 -1.95 0.86
C SER A 261 -3.37 -1.21 -0.40
N SER A 262 -2.35 -0.85 -1.18
CA SER A 262 -2.49 -0.45 -2.58
C SER A 262 -1.91 -1.54 -3.46
N MET A 263 -2.60 -1.92 -4.55
CA MET A 263 -2.16 -2.97 -5.46
C MET A 263 -2.76 -2.83 -6.86
N GLY A 264 -2.09 -3.44 -7.84
CA GLY A 264 -2.60 -3.41 -9.20
C GLY A 264 -1.89 -4.40 -10.14
N ILE A 265 -2.56 -4.68 -11.23
CA ILE A 265 -1.90 -5.23 -12.41
C ILE A 265 -0.99 -4.14 -12.95
N ARG A 266 0.26 -4.51 -13.22
CA ARG A 266 1.27 -3.54 -13.62
C ARG A 266 1.12 -3.16 -15.09
N VAL A 267 1.59 -1.97 -15.43
CA VAL A 267 1.60 -1.49 -16.83
C VAL A 267 2.31 -2.49 -17.75
N ASP A 268 1.74 -2.73 -18.92
CA ASP A 268 2.44 -3.27 -20.08
C ASP A 268 3.08 -2.12 -20.88
N LYS A 269 3.60 -2.39 -22.08
CA LYS A 269 4.24 -1.37 -22.92
C LYS A 269 3.28 -0.27 -23.32
N GLU A 270 2.08 -0.65 -23.74
CA GLU A 270 1.04 0.25 -24.23
C GLU A 270 0.52 1.13 -23.10
N ALA A 271 0.21 0.55 -21.95
CA ALA A 271 -0.24 1.29 -20.77
C ALA A 271 0.84 2.24 -20.26
N LEU A 272 2.13 1.79 -20.20
CA LEU A 272 3.24 2.65 -19.81
C LEU A 272 3.33 3.89 -20.69
N LEU A 273 3.37 3.70 -22.02
CA LEU A 273 3.49 4.81 -22.96
C LEU A 273 2.32 5.77 -22.87
N ARG A 274 1.10 5.25 -22.74
CA ARG A 274 -0.12 6.04 -22.57
C ARG A 274 -0.09 6.85 -21.27
N GLN A 275 0.26 6.23 -20.14
CA GLN A 275 0.30 6.89 -18.83
C GLN A 275 1.40 7.93 -18.73
N LEU A 276 2.58 7.67 -19.29
CA LEU A 276 3.66 8.67 -19.39
C LEU A 276 3.23 9.90 -20.18
N ALA A 277 2.54 9.71 -21.32
CA ALA A 277 2.02 10.80 -22.12
C ALA A 277 0.91 11.60 -21.38
N LEU A 278 -0.02 10.90 -20.69
CA LEU A 278 -1.08 11.55 -19.92
C LEU A 278 -0.53 12.45 -18.80
N GLN A 279 0.63 12.11 -18.23
CA GLN A 279 1.27 12.89 -17.17
C GLN A 279 2.43 13.79 -17.66
N GLY A 280 2.70 13.87 -18.99
CA GLY A 280 3.79 14.69 -19.53
C GLY A 280 5.18 14.23 -19.09
N LYS A 281 5.36 12.93 -18.85
CA LYS A 281 6.61 12.32 -18.32
C LYS A 281 7.29 11.41 -19.34
N GLU A 282 7.11 11.65 -20.64
CA GLU A 282 7.62 10.80 -21.74
C GLU A 282 9.12 10.63 -21.71
N GLN A 283 9.88 11.60 -21.18
CA GLN A 283 11.34 11.52 -21.04
C GLN A 283 11.79 10.34 -20.15
N ARG A 284 10.91 9.78 -19.30
CA ARG A 284 11.23 8.61 -18.48
C ARG A 284 11.47 7.34 -19.30
N ARG A 285 11.06 7.30 -20.57
CA ARG A 285 11.32 6.17 -21.47
C ARG A 285 12.81 5.81 -21.56
N GLU A 286 13.70 6.79 -21.37
CA GLU A 286 15.14 6.61 -21.44
C GLU A 286 15.75 6.00 -20.17
N LEU A 287 15.01 5.92 -19.07
CA LEU A 287 15.49 5.36 -17.82
C LEU A 287 15.59 3.83 -17.90
N TYR A 288 16.51 3.26 -17.16
CA TYR A 288 16.85 1.82 -17.21
C TYR A 288 15.63 0.91 -17.04
N PHE A 289 14.80 1.13 -16.00
CA PHE A 289 13.60 0.31 -15.79
C PHE A 289 12.65 0.36 -16.99
N HIS A 290 12.39 1.57 -17.50
CA HIS A 290 11.45 1.80 -18.59
C HIS A 290 11.94 1.15 -19.88
N GLN A 291 13.23 1.25 -20.20
CA GLN A 291 13.86 0.57 -21.33
C GLN A 291 13.72 -0.95 -21.23
N ARG A 292 13.94 -1.53 -20.04
CA ARG A 292 13.74 -2.97 -19.81
C ARG A 292 12.30 -3.41 -20.11
N LEU A 293 11.32 -2.60 -19.68
CA LEU A 293 9.91 -2.88 -19.94
C LEU A 293 9.58 -2.75 -21.44
N LEU A 294 9.97 -1.66 -22.09
CA LEU A 294 9.69 -1.39 -23.49
C LEU A 294 10.35 -2.43 -24.43
N ASN A 295 11.52 -2.93 -24.07
CA ASN A 295 12.21 -4.00 -24.80
C ASN A 295 11.62 -5.41 -24.55
N GLY A 296 10.59 -5.52 -23.69
CA GLY A 296 9.91 -6.80 -23.42
C GLY A 296 10.73 -7.78 -22.60
N THR A 297 11.72 -7.29 -21.81
CA THR A 297 12.55 -8.14 -20.96
C THR A 297 11.99 -8.32 -19.54
N LEU A 298 10.90 -7.65 -19.22
CA LEU A 298 10.21 -7.79 -17.93
C LEU A 298 8.90 -8.58 -18.08
N PRO A 299 8.57 -9.46 -17.12
CA PRO A 299 7.32 -10.21 -17.16
C PRO A 299 6.10 -9.30 -16.93
N LEU A 300 4.91 -9.75 -17.33
CA LEU A 300 3.66 -9.19 -16.87
C LEU A 300 3.45 -9.58 -15.41
N THR A 301 3.04 -8.63 -14.57
CA THR A 301 2.92 -8.85 -13.14
C THR A 301 1.72 -8.14 -12.53
N ILE A 302 1.30 -8.64 -11.36
CA ILE A 302 0.43 -7.98 -10.41
C ILE A 302 1.21 -7.85 -9.10
N GLY A 303 1.06 -6.75 -8.40
CA GLY A 303 1.75 -6.55 -7.14
C GLY A 303 1.13 -5.46 -6.29
N GLY A 304 1.66 -5.31 -5.08
CA GLY A 304 1.18 -4.32 -4.12
C GLY A 304 2.02 -4.30 -2.86
N GLY A 305 1.68 -3.37 -1.98
CA GLY A 305 2.24 -3.25 -0.64
C GLY A 305 1.12 -3.32 0.40
N ILE A 306 1.32 -4.07 1.47
CA ILE A 306 0.42 -4.12 2.62
C ILE A 306 1.15 -3.50 3.80
N GLY A 307 0.61 -2.42 4.36
CA GLY A 307 1.21 -1.71 5.49
C GLY A 307 1.27 -2.59 6.74
N GLN A 308 2.49 -2.94 7.19
CA GLN A 308 2.68 -3.82 8.36
C GLN A 308 2.15 -3.16 9.62
N SER A 309 2.62 -1.95 9.91
CA SER A 309 2.22 -1.22 11.12
C SER A 309 0.76 -0.81 11.10
N ARG A 310 0.20 -0.45 9.93
CA ARG A 310 -1.24 -0.17 9.78
C ARG A 310 -2.10 -1.42 10.05
N LEU A 311 -1.71 -2.58 9.51
CA LEU A 311 -2.42 -3.82 9.79
C LEU A 311 -2.36 -4.17 11.28
N CYS A 312 -1.19 -4.04 11.92
CA CYS A 312 -1.06 -4.22 13.37
C CYS A 312 -1.97 -3.25 14.14
N MET A 313 -2.01 -1.98 13.75
CA MET A 313 -2.86 -0.97 14.37
C MET A 313 -4.35 -1.36 14.31
N VAL A 314 -4.82 -1.78 13.15
CA VAL A 314 -6.21 -2.22 12.93
C VAL A 314 -6.54 -3.46 13.75
N LEU A 315 -5.72 -4.51 13.66
CA LEU A 315 -5.97 -5.79 14.35
C LEU A 315 -5.83 -5.70 15.87
N LEU A 316 -5.01 -4.79 16.38
CA LEU A 316 -4.77 -4.60 17.82
C LEU A 316 -5.61 -3.46 18.43
N HIS A 317 -6.51 -2.87 17.66
CA HIS A 317 -7.40 -1.78 18.08
C HIS A 317 -6.63 -0.57 18.67
N LYS A 318 -5.55 -0.14 17.99
CA LYS A 318 -4.70 0.96 18.45
C LYS A 318 -5.14 2.31 17.89
N ALA A 319 -5.07 3.35 18.70
CA ALA A 319 -5.49 4.69 18.31
C ALA A 319 -4.44 5.43 17.46
N HIS A 320 -3.19 4.99 17.46
CA HIS A 320 -2.09 5.66 16.78
C HIS A 320 -1.07 4.65 16.23
N ILE A 321 -0.56 4.89 15.03
CA ILE A 321 0.44 4.01 14.39
C ILE A 321 1.72 3.88 15.23
N GLY A 322 2.06 4.92 16.01
CA GLY A 322 3.18 4.89 16.95
C GLY A 322 3.02 3.93 18.14
N GLU A 323 1.87 3.31 18.32
CA GLU A 323 1.67 2.20 19.26
C GLU A 323 2.08 0.84 18.66
N THR A 324 2.36 0.81 17.35
CA THR A 324 2.74 -0.41 16.61
C THR A 324 4.03 -0.25 15.81
N GLN A 325 4.68 0.90 15.92
CA GLN A 325 5.87 1.25 15.15
C GLN A 325 6.73 2.27 15.90
N ALA A 326 7.99 1.95 16.13
CA ALA A 326 8.98 2.90 16.63
C ALA A 326 9.32 3.92 15.52
N SER A 327 9.18 5.21 15.81
CA SER A 327 9.45 6.30 14.88
C SER A 327 9.82 7.60 15.62
N ILE A 328 9.98 8.68 14.88
CA ILE A 328 10.24 10.01 15.42
C ILE A 328 8.92 10.81 15.43
N TRP A 329 8.59 11.35 16.58
CA TRP A 329 7.40 12.16 16.80
C TRP A 329 7.78 13.51 17.40
N SER A 330 7.07 14.59 17.05
CA SER A 330 7.29 15.90 17.66
C SER A 330 6.95 15.87 19.16
N ASP A 331 7.56 16.76 19.93
CA ASP A 331 7.30 16.86 21.38
C ASP A 331 5.82 17.17 21.65
N SER A 332 5.19 17.99 20.81
CA SER A 332 3.74 18.27 20.91
C SER A 332 2.91 17.01 20.72
N MET A 333 3.19 16.20 19.69
CA MET A 333 2.46 14.95 19.45
C MET A 333 2.67 13.93 20.57
N ARG A 334 3.91 13.80 21.08
CA ARG A 334 4.20 12.94 22.25
C ARG A 334 3.40 13.35 23.49
N GLN A 335 3.33 14.65 23.75
CA GLN A 335 2.56 15.18 24.88
C GLN A 335 1.06 14.93 24.69
N GLU A 336 0.52 15.19 23.50
CA GLU A 336 -0.88 14.98 23.20
C GLU A 336 -1.28 13.50 23.25
N CYS A 337 -0.44 12.59 22.75
CA CYS A 337 -0.65 11.15 22.86
C CYS A 337 -0.69 10.72 24.34
N LYS A 338 0.26 11.18 25.16
CA LYS A 338 0.31 10.87 26.59
C LYS A 338 -0.95 11.33 27.32
N GLU A 339 -1.44 12.54 27.03
CA GLU A 339 -2.69 13.08 27.61
C GLU A 339 -3.92 12.28 27.17
N ALA A 340 -3.92 11.73 25.97
CA ALA A 340 -4.98 10.90 25.42
C ALA A 340 -4.88 9.41 25.82
N GLY A 341 -3.92 9.01 26.65
CA GLY A 341 -3.72 7.61 27.05
C GLY A 341 -3.11 6.73 25.95
N ILE A 342 -2.52 7.34 24.90
CA ILE A 342 -1.86 6.67 23.78
C ILE A 342 -0.37 6.50 24.14
N THR A 343 0.12 5.26 24.13
CA THR A 343 1.52 4.93 24.46
C THR A 343 2.30 4.69 23.17
N LEU A 344 3.16 5.63 22.80
CA LEU A 344 4.07 5.48 21.66
C LEU A 344 5.25 4.57 22.04
N ILE A 345 5.62 3.61 21.18
CA ILE A 345 6.74 2.68 21.35
C ILE A 345 8.04 3.22 20.74
#